data_80b2af73642d82cf95f3185c183e1c25
#
_entry.id   80b2af73642d82cf95f3185c183e1c25
#
_cell.length_a   1.000
_cell.length_b   1.000
_cell.length_c   1.000
_cell.angle_alpha   90.00
_cell.angle_beta   90.00
_cell.angle_gamma   90.00
#
_symmetry.space_group_name_H-M   'P 1'
#
loop_
_entity.id
_entity.type
_entity.pdbx_description
1 polymer ?
#
loop_
_entity_poly.entity_id
_entity_poly.type
_entity_poly.pdbx_seq_one_letter_code
_entity_poly.pdbx_strand_id
1 'polypeptide(L)'
;MKSLLIVDDQKGIRLLLDEVFRREGFKITLAANGMEALQAVEREIPGCVLLDMKMPGLDGLEVLKRLKIGWPEIPVIIMTAYGEIELTEDALETGAMKYFTKPFDIYEVRDAVNAMFEN
;
A
#
# COMPACT_ATOMS: atom_id res chain seq x y z
N MET A 1 -6.86 15.79 5.06
CA MET A 1 -7.76 14.62 5.07
C MET A 1 -6.96 13.32 5.03
N LYS A 2 -7.33 12.38 5.86
CA LYS A 2 -6.67 11.07 5.88
C LYS A 2 -7.24 10.20 4.77
N SER A 3 -6.47 9.97 3.71
CA SER A 3 -6.87 9.12 2.60
C SER A 3 -5.85 8.02 2.36
N LEU A 4 -6.35 6.83 2.07
CA LEU A 4 -5.52 5.63 1.93
C LEU A 4 -5.97 4.84 0.72
N LEU A 5 -5.01 4.46 -0.12
CA LEU A 5 -5.22 3.52 -1.22
C LEU A 5 -4.71 2.16 -0.77
N ILE A 6 -5.56 1.15 -0.81
CA ILE A 6 -5.22 -0.22 -0.45
C ILE A 6 -5.19 -1.06 -1.72
N VAL A 7 -4.04 -1.65 -2.03
CA VAL A 7 -3.81 -2.43 -3.24
C VAL A 7 -3.47 -3.86 -2.85
N ASP A 8 -4.37 -4.79 -3.12
CA ASP A 8 -4.16 -6.21 -2.81
C ASP A 8 -5.11 -7.03 -3.69
N ASP A 9 -4.63 -8.13 -4.28
CA ASP A 9 -5.46 -8.97 -5.11
C ASP A 9 -6.39 -9.88 -4.31
N GLN A 10 -6.14 -10.04 -3.01
CA GLN A 10 -6.96 -10.86 -2.13
C GLN A 10 -8.12 -10.04 -1.55
N LYS A 11 -9.33 -10.39 -1.94
CA LYS A 11 -10.54 -9.68 -1.51
C LYS A 11 -10.67 -9.61 0.02
N GLY A 12 -10.37 -10.71 0.71
CA GLY A 12 -10.47 -10.75 2.17
C GLY A 12 -9.56 -9.76 2.85
N ILE A 13 -8.34 -9.61 2.34
CA ILE A 13 -7.37 -8.63 2.88
C ILE A 13 -7.89 -7.21 2.62
N ARG A 14 -8.36 -6.93 1.40
CA ARG A 14 -8.90 -5.59 1.09
C ARG A 14 -10.05 -5.23 2.03
N LEU A 15 -10.98 -6.16 2.26
CA LEU A 15 -12.13 -5.90 3.11
C LEU A 15 -11.74 -5.70 4.57
N LEU A 16 -10.78 -6.49 5.07
CA LEU A 16 -10.28 -6.35 6.42
C LEU A 16 -9.63 -4.98 6.64
N LEU A 17 -8.75 -4.60 5.74
CA LEU A 17 -8.06 -3.31 5.84
C LEU A 17 -9.03 -2.14 5.67
N ASP A 18 -9.98 -2.27 4.75
CA ASP A 18 -11.01 -1.25 4.55
C ASP A 18 -11.78 -1.01 5.84
N GLU A 19 -12.25 -2.07 6.49
CA GLU A 19 -13.01 -1.94 7.73
C GLU A 19 -12.20 -1.27 8.83
N VAL A 20 -10.97 -1.73 9.04
CA VAL A 20 -10.11 -1.19 10.10
C VAL A 20 -9.84 0.29 9.88
N PHE A 21 -9.47 0.68 8.67
CA PHE A 21 -9.10 2.07 8.42
C PHE A 21 -10.29 3.02 8.31
N ARG A 22 -11.46 2.53 7.88
CA ARG A 22 -12.67 3.36 7.95
C ARG A 22 -13.01 3.73 9.38
N ARG A 23 -12.82 2.80 10.30
CA ARG A 23 -13.02 3.06 11.73
C ARG A 23 -12.04 4.09 12.28
N GLU A 24 -10.86 4.20 11.65
CA GLU A 24 -9.86 5.21 12.02
C GLU A 24 -10.11 6.57 11.35
N GLY A 25 -11.18 6.69 10.59
CA GLY A 25 -11.53 7.96 9.95
C GLY A 25 -10.92 8.18 8.58
N PHE A 26 -10.39 7.14 7.94
CA PHE A 26 -9.76 7.26 6.63
C PHE A 26 -10.81 7.22 5.50
N LYS A 27 -10.55 8.01 4.47
CA LYS A 27 -11.22 7.86 3.19
C LYS A 27 -10.47 6.77 2.43
N ILE A 28 -11.14 5.67 2.09
CA ILE A 28 -10.50 4.48 1.53
C ILE A 28 -10.83 4.34 0.03
N THR A 29 -9.79 4.03 -0.75
CA THR A 29 -9.92 3.58 -2.13
C THR A 29 -9.30 2.19 -2.21
N LEU A 30 -9.98 1.25 -2.86
CA LEU A 30 -9.52 -0.13 -3.00
C LEU A 30 -9.14 -0.40 -4.43
N ALA A 31 -8.03 -1.12 -4.62
CA ALA A 31 -7.58 -1.58 -5.93
C ALA A 31 -7.22 -3.05 -5.84
N ALA A 32 -7.64 -3.84 -6.83
CA ALA A 32 -7.41 -5.28 -6.83
C ALA A 32 -6.17 -5.67 -7.64
N ASN A 33 -5.57 -4.72 -8.34
CA ASN A 33 -4.38 -4.97 -9.16
C ASN A 33 -3.64 -3.66 -9.42
N GLY A 34 -2.47 -3.78 -10.06
CA GLY A 34 -1.61 -2.62 -10.28
C GLY A 34 -2.19 -1.56 -11.19
N MET A 35 -2.92 -1.96 -12.25
CA MET A 35 -3.54 -1.01 -13.16
C MET A 35 -4.61 -0.19 -12.47
N GLU A 36 -5.44 -0.85 -11.67
CA GLU A 36 -6.45 -0.13 -10.87
C GLU A 36 -5.81 0.84 -9.89
N ALA A 37 -4.68 0.44 -9.30
CA ALA A 37 -3.96 1.29 -8.36
C ALA A 37 -3.48 2.58 -9.04
N LEU A 38 -2.85 2.46 -10.20
CA LEU A 38 -2.34 3.62 -10.92
C LEU A 38 -3.49 4.54 -11.40
N GLN A 39 -4.58 3.95 -11.87
CA GLN A 39 -5.76 4.72 -12.26
C GLN A 39 -6.37 5.46 -11.07
N ALA A 40 -6.39 4.82 -9.90
CA ALA A 40 -6.92 5.45 -8.69
C ALA A 40 -6.09 6.67 -8.28
N VAL A 41 -4.77 6.57 -8.36
CA VAL A 41 -3.87 7.68 -8.01
C VAL A 41 -4.04 8.85 -8.98
N GLU A 42 -4.22 8.55 -10.27
CA GLU A 42 -4.45 9.61 -11.27
C GLU A 42 -5.75 10.37 -11.02
N ARG A 43 -6.78 9.69 -10.51
CA ARG A 43 -8.06 10.34 -10.22
C ARG A 43 -8.01 11.18 -8.95
N GLU A 44 -7.34 10.65 -7.93
CA GLU A 44 -7.25 11.33 -6.64
C GLU A 44 -6.01 10.85 -5.91
N ILE A 45 -5.10 11.74 -5.63
CA ILE A 45 -3.82 11.42 -4.98
C ILE A 45 -4.09 11.04 -3.51
N PRO A 46 -3.76 9.81 -3.08
CA PRO A 46 -3.96 9.42 -1.69
C PRO A 46 -2.85 9.98 -0.79
N GLY A 47 -3.13 10.05 0.50
CA GLY A 47 -2.11 10.43 1.48
C GLY A 47 -1.11 9.33 1.78
N CYS A 48 -1.49 8.07 1.51
CA CYS A 48 -0.62 6.90 1.71
C CYS A 48 -1.12 5.75 0.86
N VAL A 49 -0.21 4.84 0.47
CA VAL A 49 -0.56 3.62 -0.27
C VAL A 49 -0.09 2.41 0.53
N LEU A 50 -0.99 1.44 0.74
CA LEU A 50 -0.64 0.10 1.18
C LEU A 50 -0.61 -0.79 -0.05
N LEU A 51 0.54 -1.35 -0.37
CA LEU A 51 0.77 -2.03 -1.64
C LEU A 51 1.24 -3.46 -1.44
N ASP A 52 0.44 -4.43 -1.93
CA ASP A 52 0.85 -5.82 -1.97
C ASP A 52 1.88 -5.99 -3.09
N MET A 53 3.00 -6.64 -2.78
CA MET A 53 4.10 -6.80 -3.74
C MET A 53 3.90 -7.97 -4.69
N LYS A 54 3.06 -8.94 -4.36
CA LYS A 54 2.81 -10.10 -5.21
C LYS A 54 1.39 -10.09 -5.76
N MET A 55 1.27 -9.62 -6.99
CA MET A 55 -0.01 -9.59 -7.70
C MET A 55 0.20 -10.08 -9.14
N PRO A 56 -0.79 -10.73 -9.75
CA PRO A 56 -0.68 -11.11 -11.16
C PRO A 56 -0.71 -9.87 -12.06
N GLY A 57 -0.07 -9.99 -13.21
CA GLY A 57 0.01 -8.88 -14.17
C GLY A 57 1.07 -7.87 -13.76
N LEU A 58 0.70 -6.62 -13.60
CA LEU A 58 1.60 -5.56 -13.15
C LEU A 58 1.88 -5.75 -11.67
N ASP A 59 3.08 -6.20 -11.32
CA ASP A 59 3.43 -6.53 -9.95
C ASP A 59 3.69 -5.30 -9.09
N GLY A 60 3.80 -5.52 -7.77
CA GLY A 60 3.93 -4.43 -6.81
C GLY A 60 5.20 -3.60 -6.99
N LEU A 61 6.32 -4.22 -7.38
CA LEU A 61 7.56 -3.46 -7.56
C LEU A 61 7.43 -2.49 -8.73
N GLU A 62 6.82 -2.93 -9.84
CA GLU A 62 6.59 -2.05 -10.98
C GLU A 62 5.63 -0.91 -10.63
N VAL A 63 4.57 -1.21 -9.88
CA VAL A 63 3.65 -0.19 -9.40
C VAL A 63 4.39 0.85 -8.54
N LEU A 64 5.23 0.37 -7.62
CA LEU A 64 6.02 1.24 -6.76
C LEU A 64 6.93 2.15 -7.57
N LYS A 65 7.62 1.60 -8.57
CA LYS A 65 8.48 2.40 -9.44
C LYS A 65 7.71 3.52 -10.13
N ARG A 66 6.55 3.19 -10.68
CA ARG A 66 5.71 4.18 -11.37
C ARG A 66 5.17 5.24 -10.42
N LEU A 67 4.79 4.84 -9.21
CA LEU A 67 4.34 5.78 -8.18
C LEU A 67 5.47 6.76 -7.82
N LYS A 68 6.68 6.26 -7.65
CA LYS A 68 7.81 7.11 -7.26
C LYS A 68 8.27 8.04 -8.38
N ILE A 69 8.05 7.67 -9.64
CA ILE A 69 8.33 8.54 -10.77
C ILE A 69 7.27 9.64 -10.90
N GLY A 70 5.98 9.26 -10.82
CA GLY A 70 4.88 10.18 -11.03
C GLY A 70 4.50 11.02 -9.82
N TRP A 71 4.60 10.43 -8.63
CA TRP A 71 4.16 11.06 -7.38
C TRP A 71 5.13 10.72 -6.25
N PRO A 72 6.36 11.24 -6.29
CA PRO A 72 7.43 10.83 -5.36
C PRO A 72 7.14 11.12 -3.89
N GLU A 73 6.23 12.02 -3.58
CA GLU A 73 5.91 12.39 -2.21
C GLU A 73 4.93 11.45 -1.52
N ILE A 74 4.24 10.59 -2.27
CA ILE A 74 3.26 9.68 -1.64
C ILE A 74 4.02 8.61 -0.86
N PRO A 75 3.80 8.50 0.46
CA PRO A 75 4.42 7.42 1.22
C PRO A 75 3.78 6.08 0.85
N VAL A 76 4.62 5.08 0.61
CA VAL A 76 4.17 3.74 0.23
C VAL A 76 4.66 2.75 1.28
N ILE A 77 3.73 2.00 1.86
CA ILE A 77 4.03 0.90 2.77
C ILE A 77 3.70 -0.38 2.02
N ILE A 78 4.65 -1.30 1.96
CA ILE A 78 4.48 -2.53 1.19
C ILE A 78 4.12 -3.71 2.09
N MET A 79 3.43 -4.68 1.51
CA MET A 79 3.11 -5.95 2.15
C MET A 79 3.77 -7.06 1.33
N THR A 80 4.59 -7.88 1.98
CA THR A 80 5.37 -8.93 1.32
C THR A 80 5.02 -10.30 1.88
N ALA A 81 5.30 -11.36 1.12
CA ALA A 81 5.17 -12.71 1.61
C ALA A 81 6.41 -13.07 2.45
N TYR A 82 6.24 -14.00 3.37
CA TYR A 82 7.36 -14.51 4.16
C TYR A 82 8.45 -15.07 3.24
N GLY A 83 9.69 -14.68 3.51
CA GLY A 83 10.84 -15.15 2.73
C GLY A 83 11.18 -14.32 1.50
N GLU A 84 10.41 -13.30 1.18
CA GLU A 84 10.66 -12.44 0.01
C GLU A 84 11.66 -11.33 0.35
N ILE A 85 12.85 -11.73 0.77
CA ILE A 85 13.87 -10.79 1.27
C ILE A 85 14.39 -9.87 0.17
N GLU A 86 14.73 -10.45 -0.98
CA GLU A 86 15.29 -9.70 -2.10
C GLU A 86 14.28 -8.68 -2.66
N LEU A 87 13.03 -9.11 -2.81
CA LEU A 87 11.96 -8.23 -3.27
C LEU A 87 11.73 -7.08 -2.29
N THR A 88 11.78 -7.38 -0.99
CA THR A 88 11.61 -6.37 0.06
C THR A 88 12.74 -5.35 0.01
N GLU A 89 13.99 -5.81 -0.14
CA GLU A 89 15.15 -4.92 -0.25
C GLU A 89 15.04 -4.03 -1.48
N ASP A 90 14.66 -4.59 -2.64
CA ASP A 90 14.47 -3.83 -3.87
C ASP A 90 13.40 -2.75 -3.70
N ALA A 91 12.31 -3.08 -3.01
CA ALA A 91 11.25 -2.12 -2.76
C ALA A 91 11.70 -0.97 -1.85
N LEU A 92 12.45 -1.29 -0.80
CA LEU A 92 12.98 -0.25 0.09
C LEU A 92 13.94 0.67 -0.65
N GLU A 93 14.81 0.12 -1.49
CA GLU A 93 15.72 0.91 -2.32
C GLU A 93 14.97 1.78 -3.33
N THR A 94 13.83 1.30 -3.83
CA THR A 94 12.98 2.03 -4.77
C THR A 94 12.23 3.17 -4.10
N GLY A 95 12.11 3.14 -2.77
CA GLY A 95 11.50 4.24 -2.04
C GLY A 95 10.32 3.86 -1.16
N ALA A 96 10.05 2.56 -0.97
CA ALA A 96 9.04 2.15 0.00
C ALA A 96 9.50 2.59 1.39
N MET A 97 8.58 3.08 2.18
CA MET A 97 8.88 3.66 3.48
C MET A 97 9.00 2.62 4.57
N LYS A 98 8.22 1.55 4.47
CA LYS A 98 8.17 0.49 5.45
C LYS A 98 7.59 -0.76 4.81
N TYR A 99 7.80 -1.92 5.44
CA TYR A 99 7.20 -3.17 4.96
C TYR A 99 6.59 -3.96 6.11
N PHE A 100 5.59 -4.79 5.75
CA PHE A 100 5.00 -5.77 6.65
C PHE A 100 4.97 -7.12 5.94
N THR A 101 5.29 -8.19 6.66
CA THR A 101 5.27 -9.54 6.13
C THR A 101 3.91 -10.19 6.41
N LYS A 102 3.30 -10.80 5.41
CA LYS A 102 2.06 -11.57 5.58
C LYS A 102 2.37 -12.94 6.19
N PRO A 103 1.60 -13.40 7.17
CA PRO A 103 0.49 -12.69 7.81
C PRO A 103 1.00 -11.60 8.74
N PHE A 104 0.36 -10.44 8.71
CA PHE A 104 0.77 -9.29 9.51
C PHE A 104 -0.19 -9.07 10.69
N ASP A 105 0.28 -8.33 11.68
CA ASP A 105 -0.55 -7.85 12.77
C ASP A 105 -1.24 -6.58 12.28
N ILE A 106 -2.58 -6.63 12.19
CA ILE A 106 -3.37 -5.53 11.65
C ILE A 106 -3.18 -4.24 12.47
N TYR A 107 -2.93 -4.36 13.76
CA TYR A 107 -2.74 -3.19 14.63
C TYR A 107 -1.38 -2.52 14.37
N GLU A 108 -0.37 -3.28 14.04
CA GLU A 108 0.92 -2.71 13.64
C GLU A 108 0.81 -1.94 12.33
N VAL A 109 0.06 -2.49 11.37
CA VAL A 109 -0.18 -1.82 10.09
C VAL A 109 -0.97 -0.54 10.32
N ARG A 110 -2.02 -0.61 11.14
CA ARG A 110 -2.83 0.56 11.50
C ARG A 110 -1.97 1.66 12.09
N ASP A 111 -1.13 1.32 13.06
CA ASP A 111 -0.29 2.30 13.74
C ASP A 111 0.74 2.93 12.80
N ALA A 112 1.32 2.14 11.90
CA ALA A 112 2.28 2.64 10.93
C ALA A 112 1.62 3.64 9.95
N VAL A 113 0.42 3.32 9.47
CA VAL A 113 -0.31 4.22 8.57
C VAL A 113 -0.71 5.49 9.31
N ASN A 114 -1.24 5.38 10.53
CA ASN A 114 -1.61 6.54 11.31
C ASN A 114 -0.41 7.47 11.53
N ALA A 115 0.77 6.93 11.73
CA ALA A 115 1.99 7.71 11.93
C ALA A 115 2.33 8.60 10.73
N MET A 116 1.93 8.21 9.51
CA MET A 116 2.14 9.03 8.31
C MET A 116 1.33 10.34 8.33
N PHE A 117 0.29 10.41 9.14
CA PHE A 117 -0.63 11.55 9.20
C PHE A 117 -0.52 12.35 10.51
N GLU A 118 0.42 11.98 11.37
CA GLU A 118 0.69 12.72 12.60
C GLU A 118 1.61 13.90 12.30
N ASN A 119 1.37 14.97 13.00
CA ASN A 119 2.21 16.18 12.92
C ASN A 119 3.22 16.24 14.07
#